data_b266e2e55d4992cf2554b7745ea0e2f0
#
_entry.id   b266e2e55d4992cf2554b7745ea0e2f0
#
_cell.length_a   1.000
_cell.length_b   1.000
_cell.length_c   1.000
_cell.angle_alpha   90.00
_cell.angle_beta   90.00
_cell.angle_gamma   90.00
#
_symmetry.space_group_name_H-M   'P 1'
#
loop_
_entity.id
_entity.type
_entity.pdbx_description
1 polymer ?
#
loop_
_entity_poly.entity_id
_entity_poly.type
_entity_poly.pdbx_seq_one_letter_code
_entity_poly.pdbx_strand_id
1 'polypeptide(L)'
;MPAAYVMQPFEIKLSYNGKSWMTLPLEVGHNEIGDADDPDMVSSPEAVSILAQLGFPEPGHTPCMRLKHQIAQKLHAVSKPSSERAHDLIDLQIAVAGGGIDYTKTREVCVRLFE
;
A
#
# COMPACT_ATOMS: atom_id res chain seq x y z
N MET A 1 -7.52 15.68 14.49
CA MET A 1 -7.41 14.25 14.16
C MET A 1 -6.76 13.54 15.35
N PRO A 2 -7.33 12.44 15.83
CA PRO A 2 -6.68 11.69 16.91
C PRO A 2 -5.26 11.27 16.52
N ALA A 3 -4.32 11.29 17.47
CA ALA A 3 -2.92 10.96 17.21
C ALA A 3 -2.73 9.57 16.60
N ALA A 4 -3.66 8.63 16.86
CA ALA A 4 -3.63 7.28 16.31
C ALA A 4 -3.78 7.22 14.78
N TYR A 5 -4.30 8.28 14.16
CA TYR A 5 -4.51 8.34 12.71
C TYR A 5 -3.46 9.15 11.96
N VAL A 6 -2.43 9.63 12.68
CA VAL A 6 -1.32 10.36 12.06
C VAL A 6 -0.29 9.38 11.54
N MET A 7 0.09 9.54 10.28
CA MET A 7 1.19 8.77 9.69
C MET A 7 2.50 9.08 10.41
N GLN A 8 3.29 8.04 10.68
CA GLN A 8 4.62 8.19 11.28
C GLN A 8 5.66 8.24 10.17
N PRO A 9 6.31 9.40 9.96
CA PRO A 9 7.33 9.51 8.93
C PRO A 9 8.69 9.00 9.44
N PHE A 10 9.38 8.29 8.55
CA PHE A 10 10.76 7.82 8.76
C PHE A 10 11.58 8.12 7.51
N GLU A 11 12.88 8.22 7.69
CA GLU A 11 13.82 8.33 6.58
C GLU A 11 14.76 7.14 6.60
N ILE A 12 14.85 6.43 5.48
CA ILE A 12 15.83 5.37 5.27
C ILE A 12 17.00 5.95 4.50
N LYS A 13 18.14 6.11 5.16
CA LYS A 13 19.34 6.66 4.56
C LYS A 13 20.21 5.54 4.01
N LEU A 14 20.44 5.57 2.70
CA LEU A 14 21.28 4.60 2.02
C LEU A 14 22.64 5.21 1.74
N SER A 15 23.68 4.45 2.00
CA SER A 15 25.08 4.82 1.70
C SER A 15 25.76 3.74 0.88
N TYR A 16 26.74 4.16 0.08
CA TYR A 16 27.56 3.28 -0.74
C TYR A 16 29.00 3.72 -0.67
N ASN A 17 29.92 2.79 -0.37
CA ASN A 17 31.33 3.08 -0.19
C ASN A 17 31.61 4.24 0.77
N GLY A 18 30.89 4.30 1.90
CA GLY A 18 31.05 5.34 2.91
C GLY A 18 30.50 6.71 2.53
N LYS A 19 29.82 6.83 1.39
CA LYS A 19 29.20 8.07 0.94
C LYS A 19 27.68 7.93 0.95
N SER A 20 27.00 9.01 1.28
CA SER A 20 25.54 9.07 1.18
C SER A 20 25.12 8.92 -0.28
N TRP A 21 24.17 8.01 -0.54
CA TRP A 21 23.66 7.76 -1.88
C TRP A 21 22.27 8.34 -2.08
N MET A 22 21.32 7.93 -1.27
CA MET A 22 19.95 8.46 -1.34
C MET A 22 19.22 8.30 -0.01
N THR A 23 18.16 9.05 0.15
CA THR A 23 17.25 8.95 1.28
C THR A 23 15.86 8.57 0.76
N LEU A 24 15.29 7.51 1.31
CA LEU A 24 13.94 7.05 0.95
C LEU A 24 12.97 7.46 2.07
N PRO A 25 11.89 8.18 1.74
CA PRO A 25 10.84 8.44 2.71
C PRO A 25 10.04 7.15 2.97
N LEU A 26 9.72 6.89 4.22
CA LEU A 26 8.86 5.80 4.65
C LEU A 26 7.79 6.35 5.58
N GLU A 27 6.54 6.13 5.27
CA GLU A 27 5.43 6.50 6.14
C GLU A 27 4.75 5.24 6.65
N VAL A 28 4.58 5.16 7.96
CA VAL A 28 3.91 4.04 8.62
C VAL A 28 2.54 4.51 9.09
N GLY A 29 1.50 3.91 8.54
CA GLY A 29 0.14 4.21 8.88
C GLY A 29 -0.38 3.45 10.09
N HIS A 30 -1.54 3.86 10.56
CA HIS A 30 -2.27 3.17 11.61
C HIS A 30 -3.04 1.96 11.02
N ASN A 31 -3.08 0.86 11.76
CA ASN A 31 -3.91 -0.31 11.39
C ASN A 31 -5.37 -0.04 11.75
N GLU A 32 -6.11 0.56 10.83
CA GLU A 32 -7.55 0.81 11.00
C GLU A 32 -8.34 -0.47 10.80
N ILE A 33 -9.38 -0.68 11.57
CA ILE A 33 -10.34 -1.80 11.42
C ILE A 33 -9.72 -3.20 11.17
N GLY A 34 -8.46 -3.41 11.52
CA GLY A 34 -7.77 -4.68 11.32
C GLY A 34 -7.39 -4.99 9.88
N ASP A 35 -7.31 -3.99 9.02
CA ASP A 35 -7.04 -4.16 7.59
C ASP A 35 -5.62 -4.64 7.26
N ALA A 36 -4.71 -4.56 8.23
CA ALA A 36 -3.36 -5.11 8.10
C ALA A 36 -3.19 -6.50 8.75
N ASP A 37 -4.23 -7.04 9.39
CA ASP A 37 -4.14 -8.28 10.17
C ASP A 37 -4.02 -9.55 9.31
N ASP A 38 -4.52 -9.51 8.08
CA ASP A 38 -4.53 -10.66 7.19
C ASP A 38 -4.09 -10.23 5.77
N PRO A 39 -2.78 -9.98 5.58
CA PRO A 39 -2.27 -9.52 4.29
C PRO A 39 -2.21 -10.64 3.26
N ASP A 40 -2.21 -10.25 1.97
CA ASP A 40 -1.80 -11.12 0.88
C ASP A 40 -0.27 -11.17 0.83
N MET A 41 0.28 -12.36 0.67
CA MET A 41 1.72 -12.53 0.48
C MET A 41 2.02 -12.52 -1.02
N VAL A 42 2.72 -11.48 -1.47
CA VAL A 42 2.91 -11.17 -2.89
C VAL A 42 4.37 -11.31 -3.29
N SER A 43 4.60 -11.89 -4.44
CA SER A 43 5.90 -11.92 -5.11
C SER A 43 5.78 -11.30 -6.49
N SER A 44 6.76 -10.48 -6.88
CA SER A 44 6.84 -9.93 -8.24
C SER A 44 7.79 -10.79 -9.08
N PRO A 45 7.29 -11.54 -10.09
CA PRO A 45 8.15 -12.33 -10.97
C PRO A 45 9.20 -11.49 -11.69
N GLU A 46 8.87 -10.25 -12.03
CA GLU A 46 9.81 -9.32 -12.66
C GLU A 46 10.95 -8.95 -11.73
N ALA A 47 10.65 -8.61 -10.49
CA ALA A 47 11.69 -8.30 -9.49
C ALA A 47 12.58 -9.51 -9.21
N VAL A 48 12.00 -10.71 -9.10
CA VAL A 48 12.74 -11.95 -8.91
C VAL A 48 13.73 -12.18 -10.09
N SER A 49 13.23 -12.00 -11.33
CA SER A 49 14.06 -12.16 -12.54
C SER A 49 15.22 -11.16 -12.59
N ILE A 50 14.96 -9.89 -12.31
CA ILE A 50 15.98 -8.84 -12.32
C ILE A 50 17.04 -9.13 -11.27
N LEU A 51 16.64 -9.46 -10.06
CA LEU A 51 17.59 -9.75 -8.97
C LEU A 51 18.43 -10.98 -9.26
N ALA A 52 17.84 -12.03 -9.86
CA ALA A 52 18.57 -13.21 -10.29
C ALA A 52 19.64 -12.89 -11.34
N GLN A 53 19.31 -12.05 -12.32
CA GLN A 53 20.28 -11.60 -13.34
C GLN A 53 21.45 -10.82 -12.73
N LEU A 54 21.21 -10.11 -11.63
CA LEU A 54 22.25 -9.36 -10.92
C LEU A 54 23.03 -10.21 -9.90
N GLY A 55 22.72 -11.50 -9.78
CA GLY A 55 23.38 -12.40 -8.85
C GLY A 55 22.92 -12.32 -7.40
N PHE A 56 21.78 -11.68 -7.14
CA PHE A 56 21.18 -11.62 -5.81
C PHE A 56 20.33 -12.85 -5.51
N PRO A 57 20.20 -13.24 -4.24
CA PRO A 57 19.29 -14.31 -3.85
C PRO A 57 17.83 -13.95 -4.15
N GLU A 58 17.01 -14.97 -4.32
CA GLU A 58 15.58 -14.76 -4.56
C GLU A 58 14.92 -14.04 -3.38
N PRO A 59 14.20 -12.93 -3.63
CA PRO A 59 13.47 -12.23 -2.58
C PRO A 59 12.29 -13.07 -2.10
N GLY A 60 11.99 -12.99 -0.81
CA GLY A 60 10.79 -13.60 -0.25
C GLY A 60 9.51 -12.89 -0.66
N HIS A 61 8.38 -13.48 -0.25
CA HIS A 61 7.08 -12.85 -0.43
C HIS A 61 6.94 -11.63 0.49
N THR A 62 6.31 -10.59 -0.03
CA THR A 62 6.06 -9.34 0.70
C THR A 62 4.60 -9.28 1.13
N PRO A 63 4.32 -8.97 2.41
CA PRO A 63 2.93 -8.77 2.84
C PRO A 63 2.37 -7.49 2.21
N CYS A 64 1.22 -7.60 1.59
CA CYS A 64 0.49 -6.49 0.99
C CYS A 64 -0.94 -6.47 1.51
N MET A 65 -1.46 -5.26 1.74
CA MET A 65 -2.85 -5.09 2.11
C MET A 65 -3.77 -5.68 1.04
N ARG A 66 -4.79 -6.43 1.44
CA ARG A 66 -5.74 -7.02 0.48
C ARG A 66 -6.45 -5.94 -0.33
N LEU A 67 -6.75 -6.27 -1.58
CA LEU A 67 -7.34 -5.33 -2.54
C LEU A 67 -8.64 -4.70 -2.02
N LYS A 68 -9.49 -5.46 -1.34
CA LYS A 68 -10.73 -4.95 -0.74
C LYS A 68 -10.49 -3.81 0.27
N HIS A 69 -9.43 -3.90 1.06
CA HIS A 69 -9.04 -2.87 2.02
C HIS A 69 -8.40 -1.67 1.31
N GLN A 70 -7.56 -1.91 0.32
CA GLN A 70 -6.95 -0.84 -0.48
C GLN A 70 -8.02 0.02 -1.16
N ILE A 71 -9.01 -0.61 -1.77
CA ILE A 71 -10.12 0.08 -2.44
C ILE A 71 -10.93 0.89 -1.43
N ALA A 72 -11.29 0.29 -0.29
CA ALA A 72 -12.08 0.97 0.74
C ALA A 72 -11.35 2.20 1.29
N GLN A 73 -10.07 2.10 1.57
CA GLN A 73 -9.27 3.23 2.07
C GLN A 73 -9.15 4.34 1.04
N LYS A 74 -8.95 4.00 -0.24
CA LYS A 74 -8.85 5.00 -1.31
C LYS A 74 -10.18 5.70 -1.56
N LEU A 75 -11.30 4.98 -1.55
CA LEU A 75 -12.64 5.57 -1.62
C LEU A 75 -12.90 6.51 -0.46
N HIS A 76 -12.54 6.11 0.76
CA HIS A 76 -12.68 6.96 1.94
C HIS A 76 -11.85 8.23 1.82
N ALA A 77 -10.60 8.11 1.37
CA ALA A 77 -9.71 9.25 1.20
C ALA A 77 -10.22 10.25 0.16
N VAL A 78 -10.68 9.78 -1.02
CA VAL A 78 -11.16 10.68 -2.11
C VAL A 78 -12.53 11.27 -1.81
N SER A 79 -13.32 10.65 -0.93
CA SER A 79 -14.67 11.15 -0.59
C SER A 79 -14.67 12.26 0.45
N LYS A 80 -13.53 12.57 1.06
CA LYS A 80 -13.43 13.66 2.02
C LYS A 80 -13.61 15.01 1.34
N PRO A 81 -14.33 15.96 1.96
CA PRO A 81 -14.45 17.32 1.41
C PRO A 81 -13.08 17.95 1.19
N SER A 82 -12.92 18.65 0.07
CA SER A 82 -11.68 19.33 -0.32
C SER A 82 -10.47 18.38 -0.47
N SER A 83 -10.72 17.12 -0.78
CA SER A 83 -9.65 16.16 -1.04
C SER A 83 -8.92 16.46 -2.36
N GLU A 84 -7.58 16.45 -2.32
CA GLU A 84 -6.71 16.61 -3.51
C GLU A 84 -5.99 15.30 -3.82
N ARG A 85 -6.73 14.20 -3.84
CA ARG A 85 -6.17 12.85 -3.99
C ARG A 85 -6.46 12.26 -5.36
N ALA A 86 -6.11 12.99 -6.42
CA ALA A 86 -6.33 12.56 -7.80
C ALA A 86 -5.65 11.24 -8.14
N HIS A 87 -4.46 10.99 -7.58
CA HIS A 87 -3.75 9.72 -7.78
C HIS A 87 -4.50 8.52 -7.22
N ASP A 88 -5.27 8.67 -6.14
CA ASP A 88 -6.09 7.60 -5.60
C ASP A 88 -7.25 7.23 -6.55
N LEU A 89 -7.79 8.19 -7.29
CA LEU A 89 -8.78 7.92 -8.34
C LEU A 89 -8.17 7.09 -9.48
N ILE A 90 -6.95 7.41 -9.88
CA ILE A 90 -6.22 6.64 -10.90
C ILE A 90 -5.96 5.22 -10.40
N ASP A 91 -5.54 5.06 -9.15
CA ASP A 91 -5.31 3.75 -8.55
C ASP A 91 -6.58 2.91 -8.51
N LEU A 92 -7.74 3.52 -8.21
CA LEU A 92 -9.03 2.85 -8.25
C LEU A 92 -9.39 2.38 -9.67
N GLN A 93 -9.12 3.20 -10.67
CA GLN A 93 -9.33 2.82 -12.08
C GLN A 93 -8.45 1.64 -12.48
N ILE A 94 -7.19 1.64 -12.07
CA ILE A 94 -6.26 0.55 -12.32
C ILE A 94 -6.75 -0.74 -11.64
N ALA A 95 -7.21 -0.65 -10.39
CA ALA A 95 -7.75 -1.79 -9.65
C ALA A 95 -8.96 -2.41 -10.37
N VAL A 96 -9.88 -1.59 -10.85
CA VAL A 96 -11.05 -2.06 -11.61
C VAL A 96 -10.62 -2.72 -12.92
N ALA A 97 -9.71 -2.10 -13.66
CA ALA A 97 -9.21 -2.64 -14.93
C ALA A 97 -8.46 -3.97 -14.75
N GLY A 98 -7.79 -4.17 -13.64
CA GLY A 98 -7.08 -5.41 -13.33
C GLY A 98 -7.98 -6.60 -13.03
N GLY A 99 -9.24 -6.37 -12.69
CA GLY A 99 -10.19 -7.41 -12.33
C GLY A 99 -9.92 -8.07 -10.98
N GLY A 100 -10.65 -9.14 -10.69
CA GLY A 100 -10.46 -9.90 -9.45
C GLY A 100 -11.02 -9.25 -8.19
N ILE A 101 -11.87 -8.23 -8.34
CA ILE A 101 -12.49 -7.55 -7.20
C ILE A 101 -13.71 -8.35 -6.73
N ASP A 102 -13.72 -8.73 -5.45
CA ASP A 102 -14.93 -9.21 -4.78
C ASP A 102 -15.71 -7.99 -4.26
N TYR A 103 -16.69 -7.56 -5.04
CA TYR A 103 -17.46 -6.35 -4.74
C TYR A 103 -18.29 -6.47 -3.45
N THR A 104 -18.78 -7.66 -3.13
CA THR A 104 -19.53 -7.89 -1.90
C THR A 104 -18.66 -7.67 -0.66
N LYS A 105 -17.51 -8.33 -0.62
CA LYS A 105 -16.55 -8.18 0.50
C LYS A 105 -15.97 -6.77 0.57
N THR A 106 -15.70 -6.15 -0.58
CA THR A 106 -15.21 -4.77 -0.65
C THR A 106 -16.25 -3.81 -0.07
N ARG A 107 -17.52 -4.00 -0.40
CA ARG A 107 -18.62 -3.21 0.16
C ARG A 107 -18.70 -3.34 1.69
N GLU A 108 -18.55 -4.55 2.21
CA GLU A 108 -18.54 -4.78 3.67
C GLU A 108 -17.43 -4.00 4.36
N VAL A 109 -16.24 -3.98 3.80
CA VAL A 109 -15.11 -3.21 4.32
C VAL A 109 -15.41 -1.70 4.25
N CYS A 110 -15.95 -1.23 3.12
CA CYS A 110 -16.34 0.18 2.98
C CYS A 110 -17.35 0.60 4.05
N VAL A 111 -18.38 -0.19 4.29
CA VAL A 111 -19.39 0.10 5.31
C VAL A 111 -18.74 0.23 6.69
N ARG A 112 -17.85 -0.68 7.05
CA ARG A 112 -17.13 -0.62 8.33
C ARG A 112 -16.25 0.62 8.45
N LEU A 113 -15.56 1.00 7.37
CA LEU A 113 -14.64 2.14 7.38
C LEU A 113 -15.39 3.49 7.41
N PHE A 114 -16.58 3.56 6.80
CA PHE A 114 -17.39 4.78 6.76
C PHE A 114 -18.30 4.95 7.99
N GLU A 115 -18.40 3.95 8.85
CA GLU A 115 -19.06 4.06 10.16
C GLU A 115 -18.13 4.81 11.15
#